data_a9e2fb8a99aeb1f6b3710ea5547ccef7
#
_entry.id   a9e2fb8a99aeb1f6b3710ea5547ccef7
#
_cell.length_a   1.000
_cell.length_b   1.000
_cell.length_c   1.000
_cell.angle_alpha   90.00
_cell.angle_beta   90.00
_cell.angle_gamma   90.00
#
_symmetry.space_group_name_H-M   'P 1'
#
loop_
_entity.id
_entity.type
_entity.pdbx_description
1 polymer ?
#
loop_
_entity_poly.entity_id
_entity_poly.type
_entity_poly.pdbx_seq_one_letter_code
_entity_poly.pdbx_strand_id
1 'polypeptide(L)'
;MLAAAGNPPVLLILSHGMSHCIGVHRLLPEILNRLGLSVPLPPAPRRLTAMDVVRAVVRRLPGPARRMAEGWLRRPAKPGQFGLPRLGVDVQASRCFVVPNGLAVSGIRLNLRGREPAGTVVRAEVPALFEDLRAALLDLRDERTGAPLVRRVVRTADIYTGPNLDLLPDILVEWDDRTSVGSGVLNPGPGAVIRATSARIGTVQAVNNYPRTGEHRADGLLVAAGPGIAPGGADLEVSILDVAPTITAALGIALPGAEGRVVRELIPTAG
;
A
#
# COMPACT_ATOMS: atom_id res chain seq x y z
N MET A 1 -13.72 13.38 29.68
CA MET A 1 -14.46 12.16 29.35
C MET A 1 -14.22 11.01 30.35
N LEU A 2 -12.99 10.57 30.57
CA LEU A 2 -12.71 9.44 31.50
C LEU A 2 -13.15 9.70 32.94
N ALA A 3 -12.93 10.90 33.48
CA ALA A 3 -13.38 11.25 34.82
C ALA A 3 -14.90 11.23 35.00
N ALA A 4 -15.66 11.55 33.97
CA ALA A 4 -17.12 11.52 34.00
C ALA A 4 -17.69 10.09 33.92
N ALA A 5 -16.90 9.12 33.49
CA ALA A 5 -17.30 7.73 33.35
C ALA A 5 -16.96 6.85 34.57
N GLY A 6 -16.49 7.44 35.70
CA GLY A 6 -16.22 6.70 36.94
C GLY A 6 -14.98 5.83 36.92
N ASN A 7 -13.94 6.24 36.16
CA ASN A 7 -12.67 5.52 36.04
C ASN A 7 -12.81 4.08 35.50
N PRO A 8 -13.44 3.86 34.34
CA PRO A 8 -13.56 2.54 33.76
C PRO A 8 -12.22 2.02 33.23
N PRO A 9 -12.07 0.71 33.00
CA PRO A 9 -10.95 0.21 32.22
C PRO A 9 -10.98 0.79 30.79
N VAL A 10 -9.83 1.13 30.28
CA VAL A 10 -9.66 1.77 28.96
C VAL A 10 -8.76 0.90 28.09
N LEU A 11 -9.21 0.67 26.87
CA LEU A 11 -8.45 0.02 25.81
C LEU A 11 -8.22 1.03 24.67
N LEU A 12 -6.96 1.42 24.47
CA LEU A 12 -6.57 2.28 23.34
C LEU A 12 -5.97 1.41 22.24
N ILE A 13 -6.55 1.51 21.04
CA ILE A 13 -6.16 0.72 19.88
C ILE A 13 -5.71 1.66 18.79
N LEU A 14 -4.45 1.56 18.39
CA LEU A 14 -3.91 2.13 17.17
C LEU A 14 -3.75 0.97 16.19
N SER A 15 -4.70 0.82 15.28
CA SER A 15 -4.82 -0.36 14.40
C SER A 15 -3.64 -0.55 13.44
N HIS A 16 -2.82 0.45 13.26
CA HIS A 16 -1.61 0.45 12.43
C HIS A 16 -0.60 1.45 12.98
N GLY A 17 0.67 1.19 12.72
CA GLY A 17 1.74 2.13 12.98
C GLY A 17 1.91 3.14 11.85
N MET A 18 2.83 4.07 12.08
CA MET A 18 3.24 5.08 11.10
C MET A 18 4.76 5.07 10.98
N SER A 19 5.24 5.20 9.75
CA SER A 19 6.66 5.35 9.45
C SER A 19 6.84 6.25 8.22
N HIS A 20 8.09 6.39 7.78
CA HIS A 20 8.42 7.14 6.59
C HIS A 20 7.89 6.47 5.31
N CYS A 21 7.55 7.26 4.32
CA CYS A 21 7.14 6.77 2.99
C CYS A 21 8.37 6.25 2.24
N ILE A 22 8.20 5.09 1.58
CA ILE A 22 9.20 4.50 0.68
C ILE A 22 8.69 4.68 -0.75
N GLY A 23 9.44 5.44 -1.56
CA GLY A 23 9.02 5.77 -2.92
C GLY A 23 9.16 4.62 -3.93
N VAL A 24 9.71 3.49 -3.52
CA VAL A 24 10.12 2.38 -4.40
C VAL A 24 8.98 1.79 -5.26
N HIS A 25 7.74 1.82 -4.77
CA HIS A 25 6.56 1.37 -5.54
C HIS A 25 6.43 2.09 -6.90
N ARG A 26 7.02 3.28 -7.05
CA ARG A 26 7.04 4.05 -8.31
C ARG A 26 7.88 3.42 -9.40
N LEU A 27 8.81 2.55 -9.04
CA LEU A 27 9.67 1.85 -9.99
C LEU A 27 8.95 0.69 -10.70
N LEU A 28 7.89 0.14 -10.11
CA LEU A 28 7.25 -1.08 -10.61
C LEU A 28 6.79 -1.02 -12.07
N PRO A 29 6.15 0.06 -12.57
CA PRO A 29 5.80 0.15 -13.98
C PRO A 29 7.01 0.07 -14.92
N GLU A 30 8.12 0.74 -14.59
CA GLU A 30 9.35 0.72 -15.38
C GLU A 30 10.02 -0.67 -15.33
N ILE A 31 9.99 -1.33 -14.18
CA ILE A 31 10.50 -2.69 -14.03
C ILE A 31 9.75 -3.65 -14.96
N LEU A 32 8.42 -3.62 -14.95
CA LEU A 32 7.61 -4.47 -15.83
C LEU A 32 7.87 -4.18 -17.31
N ASN A 33 8.06 -2.91 -17.66
CA ASN A 33 8.42 -2.50 -19.01
C ASN A 33 9.78 -3.06 -19.43
N ARG A 34 10.81 -2.92 -18.60
CA ARG A 34 12.16 -3.46 -18.87
C ARG A 34 12.21 -4.97 -18.99
N LEU A 35 11.34 -5.66 -18.29
CA LEU A 35 11.14 -7.10 -18.41
C LEU A 35 10.37 -7.52 -19.67
N GLY A 36 9.88 -6.56 -20.48
CA GLY A 36 9.03 -6.85 -21.63
C GLY A 36 7.63 -7.37 -21.28
N LEU A 37 7.21 -7.20 -20.03
CA LEU A 37 5.93 -7.70 -19.54
C LEU A 37 4.81 -6.68 -19.64
N SER A 38 5.15 -5.39 -19.72
CA SER A 38 4.21 -4.29 -19.85
C SER A 38 4.67 -3.35 -20.95
N VAL A 39 3.76 -2.91 -21.81
CA VAL A 39 4.04 -1.98 -22.89
C VAL A 39 3.45 -0.61 -22.53
N PRO A 40 4.27 0.42 -22.30
CA PRO A 40 3.78 1.75 -21.96
C PRO A 40 3.05 2.37 -23.16
N LEU A 41 1.93 3.03 -22.90
CA LEU A 41 1.30 3.88 -23.91
C LEU A 41 2.20 5.09 -24.21
N PRO A 42 2.27 5.52 -25.48
CA PRO A 42 2.96 6.76 -25.80
C PRO A 42 2.35 7.91 -24.98
N PRO A 43 3.17 8.85 -24.51
CA PRO A 43 2.66 10.00 -23.77
C PRO A 43 1.63 10.72 -24.65
N ALA A 44 0.41 10.85 -24.12
CA ALA A 44 -0.63 11.59 -24.82
C ALA A 44 -0.12 13.02 -25.10
N PRO A 45 -0.34 13.56 -26.30
CA PRO A 45 0.04 14.93 -26.62
C PRO A 45 -0.59 15.85 -25.58
N ARG A 46 0.25 16.55 -24.81
CA ARG A 46 -0.18 17.41 -23.71
C ARG A 46 -0.88 18.64 -24.28
N ARG A 47 -2.17 18.51 -24.55
CA ARG A 47 -2.99 19.68 -24.82
C ARG A 47 -3.12 20.47 -23.54
N LEU A 48 -2.54 21.66 -23.51
CA LEU A 48 -2.74 22.59 -22.41
C LEU A 48 -4.24 22.87 -22.29
N THR A 49 -4.83 22.48 -21.19
CA THR A 49 -6.22 22.81 -20.90
C THR A 49 -6.29 24.19 -20.26
N ALA A 50 -7.45 24.87 -20.40
CA ALA A 50 -7.67 26.12 -19.66
C ALA A 50 -7.42 25.94 -18.13
N MET A 51 -7.70 24.76 -17.62
CA MET A 51 -7.46 24.40 -16.21
C MET A 51 -5.96 24.31 -15.88
N ASP A 52 -5.10 23.92 -16.81
CA ASP A 52 -3.64 23.91 -16.60
C ASP A 52 -3.10 25.34 -16.50
N VAL A 53 -3.64 26.25 -17.29
CA VAL A 53 -3.33 27.68 -17.20
C VAL A 53 -3.80 28.25 -15.86
N VAL A 54 -5.03 27.96 -15.45
CA VAL A 54 -5.57 28.38 -14.15
C VAL A 54 -4.70 27.85 -13.00
N ARG A 55 -4.31 26.58 -13.02
CA ARG A 55 -3.42 25.98 -12.02
C ARG A 55 -2.03 26.62 -12.02
N ALA A 56 -1.50 26.98 -13.18
CA ALA A 56 -0.21 27.67 -13.28
C ALA A 56 -0.27 29.09 -12.67
N VAL A 57 -1.37 29.80 -12.88
CA VAL A 57 -1.62 31.11 -12.28
C VAL A 57 -1.78 30.97 -10.75
N VAL A 58 -2.59 30.02 -10.29
CA VAL A 58 -2.81 29.79 -8.85
C VAL A 58 -1.52 29.43 -8.12
N ARG A 59 -0.59 28.69 -8.74
CA ARG A 59 0.72 28.39 -8.14
C ARG A 59 1.59 29.65 -7.93
N ARG A 60 1.34 30.73 -8.66
CA ARG A 60 2.08 32.00 -8.51
C ARG A 60 1.48 32.95 -7.48
N LEU A 61 0.31 32.62 -6.92
CA LEU A 61 -0.31 33.43 -5.88
C LEU A 61 0.43 33.32 -4.56
N PRO A 62 0.44 34.40 -3.72
CA PRO A 62 0.94 34.35 -2.36
C PRO A 62 0.22 33.28 -1.52
N GLY A 63 0.91 32.71 -0.54
CA GLY A 63 0.47 31.53 0.22
C GLY A 63 -0.99 31.51 0.72
N PRO A 64 -1.54 32.61 1.32
CA PRO A 64 -2.94 32.62 1.75
C PRO A 64 -3.94 32.55 0.59
N ALA A 65 -3.73 33.34 -0.46
CA ALA A 65 -4.59 33.39 -1.64
C ALA A 65 -4.51 32.08 -2.44
N ARG A 66 -3.33 31.47 -2.50
CA ARG A 66 -3.12 30.16 -3.12
C ARG A 66 -3.92 29.07 -2.42
N ARG A 67 -3.89 28.98 -1.08
CA ARG A 67 -4.67 27.98 -0.32
C ARG A 67 -6.16 28.11 -0.56
N MET A 68 -6.67 29.32 -0.61
CA MET A 68 -8.09 29.60 -0.89
C MET A 68 -8.47 29.18 -2.32
N ALA A 69 -7.65 29.53 -3.32
CA ALA A 69 -7.87 29.15 -4.71
C ALA A 69 -7.74 27.63 -4.95
N GLU A 70 -6.77 26.96 -4.32
CA GLU A 70 -6.64 25.50 -4.37
C GLU A 70 -7.84 24.79 -3.73
N GLY A 71 -8.41 25.33 -2.64
CA GLY A 71 -9.65 24.85 -2.04
C GLY A 71 -10.85 24.91 -3.00
N TRP A 72 -10.96 25.98 -3.75
CA TRP A 72 -11.98 26.18 -4.79
C TRP A 72 -11.80 25.25 -6.00
N LEU A 73 -10.57 24.98 -6.37
CA LEU A 73 -10.22 24.08 -7.48
C LEU A 73 -10.33 22.60 -7.13
N ARG A 74 -10.42 22.25 -5.86
CA ARG A 74 -10.73 20.89 -5.38
C ARG A 74 -12.23 20.63 -5.53
N ARG A 75 -12.68 20.30 -6.75
CA ARG A 75 -13.99 19.68 -6.89
C ARG A 75 -13.95 18.31 -6.22
N PRO A 76 -14.90 17.99 -5.34
CA PRO A 76 -15.04 16.63 -4.84
C PRO A 76 -15.24 15.72 -6.04
N ALA A 77 -14.48 14.64 -6.11
CA ALA A 77 -14.70 13.57 -7.09
C ALA A 77 -16.17 13.11 -6.91
N LYS A 78 -16.92 13.05 -7.99
CA LYS A 78 -18.30 12.54 -7.93
C LYS A 78 -18.25 11.12 -7.39
N PRO A 79 -19.05 10.78 -6.34
CA PRO A 79 -19.15 9.40 -5.87
C PRO A 79 -19.57 8.52 -7.06
N GLY A 80 -18.83 7.43 -7.30
CA GLY A 80 -19.13 6.47 -8.35
C GLY A 80 -18.32 6.62 -9.66
N GLN A 81 -17.50 7.64 -9.84
CA GLN A 81 -16.52 7.71 -10.93
C GLN A 81 -15.15 7.17 -10.49
N PHE A 82 -15.11 5.96 -9.96
CA PHE A 82 -13.89 5.15 -10.05
C PHE A 82 -13.83 4.54 -11.45
N GLY A 83 -13.62 5.37 -12.47
CA GLY A 83 -13.05 4.86 -13.71
C GLY A 83 -11.70 4.24 -13.33
N LEU A 84 -11.44 3.02 -13.81
CA LEU A 84 -10.11 2.41 -13.67
C LEU A 84 -9.09 3.49 -14.00
N PRO A 85 -8.12 3.77 -13.13
CA PRO A 85 -7.08 4.73 -13.44
C PRO A 85 -6.50 4.33 -14.80
N ARG A 86 -6.29 5.28 -15.69
CA ARG A 86 -5.62 4.98 -16.96
C ARG A 86 -4.30 4.34 -16.59
N LEU A 87 -4.18 3.05 -16.85
CA LEU A 87 -3.03 2.24 -16.41
C LEU A 87 -1.72 2.72 -17.06
N GLY A 88 -1.80 3.63 -18.03
CA GLY A 88 -0.64 4.16 -18.75
C GLY A 88 0.06 3.11 -19.61
N VAL A 89 -0.57 1.96 -19.82
CA VAL A 89 -0.05 0.82 -20.58
C VAL A 89 -1.03 0.38 -21.66
N ASP A 90 -0.49 -0.15 -22.73
CA ASP A 90 -1.25 -0.87 -23.76
C ASP A 90 -1.61 -2.26 -23.20
N VAL A 91 -2.85 -2.41 -22.75
CA VAL A 91 -3.34 -3.67 -22.15
C VAL A 91 -3.33 -4.80 -23.17
N GLN A 92 -3.57 -4.51 -24.48
CA GLN A 92 -3.59 -5.55 -25.53
C GLN A 92 -2.19 -6.13 -25.79
N ALA A 93 -1.16 -5.29 -25.66
CA ALA A 93 0.23 -5.70 -25.89
C ALA A 93 0.93 -6.16 -24.60
N SER A 94 0.34 -5.94 -23.43
CA SER A 94 0.96 -6.26 -22.14
C SER A 94 0.58 -7.65 -21.63
N ARG A 95 1.53 -8.34 -21.00
CA ARG A 95 1.29 -9.61 -20.29
C ARG A 95 0.83 -9.40 -18.85
N CYS A 96 1.24 -8.31 -18.24
CA CYS A 96 0.76 -7.89 -16.93
C CYS A 96 0.86 -6.37 -16.77
N PHE A 97 0.24 -5.84 -15.74
CA PHE A 97 0.24 -4.41 -15.43
C PHE A 97 0.05 -4.15 -13.95
N VAL A 98 0.53 -2.99 -13.50
CA VAL A 98 0.36 -2.55 -12.12
C VAL A 98 -1.07 -2.10 -11.90
N VAL A 99 -1.69 -2.55 -10.83
CA VAL A 99 -3.01 -2.09 -10.39
C VAL A 99 -2.92 -1.39 -9.05
N PRO A 100 -3.82 -0.44 -8.75
CA PRO A 100 -3.87 0.19 -7.45
C PRO A 100 -4.05 -0.84 -6.34
N ASN A 101 -3.18 -0.78 -5.32
CA ASN A 101 -3.28 -1.59 -4.12
C ASN A 101 -2.92 -0.71 -2.93
N GLY A 102 -1.70 -0.68 -2.49
CA GLY A 102 -1.17 0.20 -1.44
C GLY A 102 0.22 0.68 -1.80
N LEU A 103 0.80 1.56 -0.98
CA LEU A 103 2.17 2.01 -1.18
C LEU A 103 3.18 0.98 -0.67
N ALA A 104 2.89 0.38 0.50
CA ALA A 104 3.73 -0.66 1.10
C ALA A 104 3.64 -2.00 0.36
N VAL A 105 2.51 -2.29 -0.29
CA VAL A 105 2.26 -3.51 -1.06
C VAL A 105 1.69 -3.12 -2.40
N SER A 106 2.42 -3.38 -3.47
CA SER A 106 1.97 -3.14 -4.84
C SER A 106 1.27 -4.37 -5.43
N GLY A 107 0.26 -4.13 -6.27
CA GLY A 107 -0.46 -5.18 -6.96
C GLY A 107 -0.08 -5.29 -8.43
N ILE A 108 0.12 -6.50 -8.92
CA ILE A 108 0.30 -6.80 -10.34
C ILE A 108 -0.85 -7.70 -10.80
N ARG A 109 -1.49 -7.29 -11.89
CA ARG A 109 -2.54 -8.07 -12.53
C ARG A 109 -2.00 -8.72 -13.80
N LEU A 110 -2.20 -10.02 -13.92
CA LEU A 110 -1.87 -10.76 -15.12
C LEU A 110 -2.97 -10.58 -16.17
N ASN A 111 -2.59 -10.37 -17.41
CA ASN A 111 -3.53 -10.23 -18.53
C ASN A 111 -3.99 -11.61 -19.01
N LEU A 112 -4.81 -12.29 -18.18
CA LEU A 112 -5.22 -13.68 -18.39
C LEU A 112 -6.27 -13.84 -19.48
N ARG A 113 -6.06 -14.78 -20.37
CA ARG A 113 -7.08 -15.24 -21.33
C ARG A 113 -8.29 -15.82 -20.61
N GLY A 114 -9.48 -15.43 -21.07
CA GLY A 114 -10.75 -15.86 -20.50
C GLY A 114 -11.19 -15.10 -19.24
N ARG A 115 -10.32 -14.25 -18.67
CA ARG A 115 -10.67 -13.33 -17.59
C ARG A 115 -10.62 -11.87 -18.06
N GLU A 116 -9.51 -11.46 -18.67
CA GLU A 116 -9.37 -10.11 -19.20
C GLU A 116 -9.89 -10.02 -20.65
N PRO A 117 -10.52 -8.91 -21.05
CA PRO A 117 -11.07 -8.74 -22.40
C PRO A 117 -10.04 -8.93 -23.53
N ALA A 118 -8.79 -8.56 -23.26
CA ALA A 118 -7.66 -8.68 -24.20
C ALA A 118 -6.57 -9.59 -23.62
N GLY A 119 -6.94 -10.67 -22.98
CA GLY A 119 -6.02 -11.58 -22.29
C GLY A 119 -4.94 -12.15 -23.22
N THR A 120 -3.68 -11.99 -22.84
CA THR A 120 -2.52 -12.48 -23.61
C THR A 120 -1.85 -13.70 -22.97
N VAL A 121 -1.99 -13.87 -21.65
CA VAL A 121 -1.35 -14.94 -20.87
C VAL A 121 -2.28 -16.12 -20.71
N VAL A 122 -1.85 -17.32 -21.05
CA VAL A 122 -2.59 -18.56 -20.76
C VAL A 122 -2.27 -19.06 -19.35
N ARG A 123 -3.24 -19.71 -18.69
CA ARG A 123 -3.07 -20.17 -17.29
C ARG A 123 -1.86 -21.09 -17.09
N ALA A 124 -1.52 -21.90 -18.08
CA ALA A 124 -0.36 -22.80 -18.03
C ALA A 124 0.99 -22.05 -17.93
N GLU A 125 1.06 -20.83 -18.42
CA GLU A 125 2.29 -20.01 -18.36
C GLU A 125 2.47 -19.30 -17.00
N VAL A 126 1.41 -19.20 -16.18
CA VAL A 126 1.42 -18.40 -14.94
C VAL A 126 2.53 -18.81 -13.97
N PRO A 127 2.78 -20.12 -13.70
CA PRO A 127 3.82 -20.51 -12.77
C PRO A 127 5.20 -20.03 -13.20
N ALA A 128 5.58 -20.23 -14.46
CA ALA A 128 6.88 -19.79 -14.99
C ALA A 128 7.01 -18.27 -15.00
N LEU A 129 5.96 -17.56 -15.44
CA LEU A 129 5.92 -16.09 -15.45
C LEU A 129 6.06 -15.52 -14.03
N PHE A 130 5.41 -16.15 -13.04
CA PHE A 130 5.50 -15.74 -11.65
C PHE A 130 6.93 -15.91 -11.12
N GLU A 131 7.58 -17.05 -11.34
CA GLU A 131 8.94 -17.28 -10.83
C GLU A 131 9.96 -16.33 -11.50
N ASP A 132 9.84 -16.09 -12.80
CA ASP A 132 10.66 -15.12 -13.51
C ASP A 132 10.53 -13.71 -12.96
N LEU A 133 9.29 -13.28 -12.74
CA LEU A 133 8.98 -11.96 -12.19
C LEU A 133 9.44 -11.85 -10.74
N ARG A 134 9.20 -12.89 -9.94
CA ARG A 134 9.63 -12.98 -8.54
C ARG A 134 11.14 -12.84 -8.43
N ALA A 135 11.89 -13.59 -9.23
CA ALA A 135 13.36 -13.54 -9.23
C ALA A 135 13.86 -12.14 -9.61
N ALA A 136 13.27 -11.52 -10.64
CA ALA A 136 13.66 -10.18 -11.08
C ALA A 136 13.36 -9.09 -10.02
N LEU A 137 12.23 -9.19 -9.32
CA LEU A 137 11.87 -8.25 -8.28
C LEU A 137 12.74 -8.41 -7.02
N LEU A 138 13.04 -9.63 -6.60
CA LEU A 138 13.90 -9.89 -5.44
C LEU A 138 15.37 -9.51 -5.67
N ASP A 139 15.79 -9.38 -6.93
CA ASP A 139 17.14 -8.90 -7.30
C ASP A 139 17.31 -7.37 -7.19
N LEU A 140 16.23 -6.61 -7.00
CA LEU A 140 16.29 -5.16 -6.93
C LEU A 140 17.02 -4.68 -5.69
N ARG A 141 17.94 -3.73 -5.91
CA ARG A 141 18.77 -3.10 -4.86
C ARG A 141 18.63 -1.58 -4.93
N ASP A 142 18.69 -0.94 -3.78
CA ASP A 142 18.85 0.50 -3.70
C ASP A 142 20.20 0.90 -4.33
N GLU A 143 20.20 1.86 -5.27
CA GLU A 143 21.41 2.28 -5.98
C GLU A 143 22.48 2.84 -5.03
N ARG A 144 22.08 3.47 -3.92
CA ARG A 144 23.01 4.15 -3.01
C ARG A 144 23.55 3.26 -1.91
N THR A 145 22.73 2.34 -1.41
CA THR A 145 23.08 1.52 -0.24
C THR A 145 23.32 0.06 -0.57
N GLY A 146 22.90 -0.40 -1.76
CA GLY A 146 22.92 -1.82 -2.12
C GLY A 146 21.90 -2.68 -1.38
N ALA A 147 21.11 -2.10 -0.48
CA ALA A 147 20.12 -2.83 0.30
C ALA A 147 18.99 -3.40 -0.59
N PRO A 148 18.44 -4.58 -0.26
CA PRO A 148 17.28 -5.12 -0.97
C PRO A 148 16.08 -4.19 -0.85
N LEU A 149 15.29 -4.07 -1.93
CA LEU A 149 14.11 -3.21 -1.97
C LEU A 149 12.80 -3.98 -1.87
N VAL A 150 12.82 -5.27 -2.13
CA VAL A 150 11.65 -6.14 -2.07
C VAL A 150 11.82 -7.15 -0.95
N ARG A 151 10.84 -7.18 -0.05
CA ARG A 151 10.78 -8.12 1.06
C ARG A 151 10.24 -9.48 0.61
N ARG A 152 9.13 -9.45 -0.13
CA ARG A 152 8.42 -10.66 -0.55
C ARG A 152 7.61 -10.41 -1.82
N VAL A 153 7.51 -11.46 -2.65
CA VAL A 153 6.62 -11.50 -3.81
C VAL A 153 5.79 -12.78 -3.69
N VAL A 154 4.48 -12.66 -3.67
CA VAL A 154 3.56 -13.79 -3.46
C VAL A 154 2.42 -13.77 -4.46
N ARG A 155 1.91 -14.95 -4.81
CA ARG A 155 0.64 -15.05 -5.54
C ARG A 155 -0.50 -14.82 -4.56
N THR A 156 -1.47 -14.02 -4.96
CA THR A 156 -2.64 -13.73 -4.13
C THR A 156 -3.42 -15.01 -3.80
N ALA A 157 -3.49 -15.95 -4.74
CA ALA A 157 -4.15 -17.22 -4.54
C ALA A 157 -3.47 -18.17 -3.53
N ASP A 158 -2.21 -17.87 -3.13
CA ASP A 158 -1.52 -18.67 -2.09
C ASP A 158 -1.90 -18.22 -0.67
N ILE A 159 -2.48 -17.01 -0.53
CA ILE A 159 -2.81 -16.41 0.77
C ILE A 159 -4.29 -16.10 0.95
N TYR A 160 -5.05 -16.00 -0.14
CA TYR A 160 -6.49 -15.72 -0.11
C TYR A 160 -7.27 -16.75 -0.89
N THR A 161 -8.48 -17.03 -0.42
CA THR A 161 -9.46 -17.89 -1.08
C THR A 161 -10.81 -17.18 -1.15
N GLY A 162 -11.70 -17.66 -2.00
CA GLY A 162 -13.08 -17.16 -2.06
C GLY A 162 -13.51 -16.70 -3.45
N PRO A 163 -14.79 -16.34 -3.60
CA PRO A 163 -15.41 -16.06 -4.90
C PRO A 163 -14.91 -14.76 -5.56
N ASN A 164 -14.31 -13.87 -4.79
CA ASN A 164 -13.83 -12.57 -5.27
C ASN A 164 -12.32 -12.56 -5.60
N LEU A 165 -11.66 -13.71 -5.58
CA LEU A 165 -10.22 -13.81 -5.84
C LEU A 165 -9.84 -13.21 -7.20
N ASP A 166 -10.67 -13.42 -8.22
CA ASP A 166 -10.44 -12.88 -9.57
C ASP A 166 -10.54 -11.34 -9.67
N LEU A 167 -11.04 -10.67 -8.63
CA LEU A 167 -11.08 -9.20 -8.56
C LEU A 167 -9.82 -8.60 -7.96
N LEU A 168 -9.02 -9.41 -7.26
CA LEU A 168 -7.77 -8.98 -6.63
C LEU A 168 -6.62 -8.95 -7.64
N PRO A 169 -5.49 -8.26 -7.33
CA PRO A 169 -4.25 -8.44 -8.07
C PRO A 169 -3.81 -9.91 -8.01
N ASP A 170 -3.18 -10.43 -9.06
CA ASP A 170 -2.71 -11.82 -9.06
C ASP A 170 -1.45 -12.01 -8.23
N ILE A 171 -0.60 -10.96 -8.18
CA ILE A 171 0.69 -10.97 -7.50
C ILE A 171 0.77 -9.74 -6.61
N LEU A 172 1.22 -9.95 -5.38
CA LEU A 172 1.51 -8.89 -4.41
C LEU A 172 3.02 -8.76 -4.24
N VAL A 173 3.50 -7.52 -4.29
CA VAL A 173 4.91 -7.16 -4.08
C VAL A 173 5.00 -6.36 -2.79
N GLU A 174 5.56 -6.96 -1.76
CA GLU A 174 5.83 -6.30 -0.49
C GLU A 174 7.21 -5.65 -0.55
N TRP A 175 7.24 -4.34 -0.38
CA TRP A 175 8.48 -3.58 -0.36
C TRP A 175 9.17 -3.71 0.99
N ASP A 176 10.52 -3.72 1.00
CA ASP A 176 11.26 -3.75 2.26
C ASP A 176 11.17 -2.38 2.93
N ASP A 177 10.59 -2.36 4.09
CA ASP A 177 10.37 -1.17 4.90
C ASP A 177 11.49 -0.89 5.91
N ARG A 178 12.50 -1.78 6.00
CA ARG A 178 13.70 -1.66 6.85
C ARG A 178 14.81 -0.89 6.14
N THR A 179 14.44 0.01 5.24
CA THR A 179 15.37 0.79 4.44
C THR A 179 16.29 1.62 5.34
N SER A 180 17.59 1.49 5.15
CA SER A 180 18.60 2.17 5.96
C SER A 180 18.68 3.68 5.70
N VAL A 181 19.17 4.41 6.68
CA VAL A 181 19.53 5.83 6.50
C VAL A 181 20.50 5.97 5.33
N GLY A 182 20.26 6.94 4.45
CA GLY A 182 21.05 7.14 3.24
C GLY A 182 20.48 6.52 1.97
N SER A 183 19.42 5.70 2.08
CA SER A 183 18.70 5.16 0.93
C SER A 183 18.13 6.25 0.03
N GLY A 184 18.24 6.06 -1.28
CA GLY A 184 17.66 6.96 -2.28
C GLY A 184 16.14 6.86 -2.41
N VAL A 185 15.54 5.82 -1.82
CA VAL A 185 14.08 5.59 -1.86
C VAL A 185 13.36 6.02 -0.59
N LEU A 186 14.12 6.41 0.45
CA LEU A 186 13.58 6.83 1.74
C LEU A 186 13.15 8.31 1.70
N ASN A 187 11.89 8.56 1.97
CA ASN A 187 11.30 9.91 1.97
C ASN A 187 11.71 10.76 0.76
N PRO A 188 11.64 10.24 -0.46
CA PRO A 188 11.99 11.04 -1.61
C PRO A 188 11.02 12.21 -1.70
N GLY A 189 11.55 13.43 -1.72
CA GLY A 189 10.74 14.64 -1.89
C GLY A 189 9.97 14.62 -3.23
N PRO A 190 8.91 15.44 -3.36
CA PRO A 190 8.20 15.59 -4.63
C PRO A 190 9.15 16.01 -5.75
N GLY A 191 9.12 15.30 -6.88
CA GLY A 191 10.01 15.55 -8.02
C GLY A 191 11.38 14.86 -7.92
N ALA A 192 11.71 14.21 -6.80
CA ALA A 192 12.95 13.45 -6.67
C ALA A 192 12.96 12.25 -7.59
N VAL A 193 14.12 11.96 -8.16
CA VAL A 193 14.35 10.74 -8.94
C VAL A 193 14.74 9.61 -8.00
N ILE A 194 13.97 8.54 -8.04
CA ILE A 194 14.21 7.30 -7.30
C ILE A 194 14.91 6.34 -8.25
N ARG A 195 15.96 5.65 -7.77
CA ARG A 195 16.71 4.69 -8.56
C ARG A 195 16.93 3.38 -7.83
N ALA A 196 16.89 2.31 -8.60
CA ALA A 196 17.24 0.97 -8.17
C ALA A 196 18.11 0.29 -9.22
N THR A 197 18.91 -0.65 -8.79
CA THR A 197 19.74 -1.47 -9.66
C THR A 197 19.34 -2.93 -9.58
N SER A 198 19.52 -3.66 -10.66
CA SER A 198 19.31 -5.10 -10.75
C SER A 198 20.33 -5.66 -11.75
N ALA A 199 20.90 -6.82 -11.45
CA ALA A 199 21.79 -7.52 -12.37
C ALA A 199 21.06 -7.91 -13.67
N ARG A 200 19.76 -8.15 -13.60
CA ARG A 200 18.95 -8.61 -14.73
C ARG A 200 18.49 -7.50 -15.68
N ILE A 201 18.12 -6.33 -15.16
CA ILE A 201 17.50 -5.25 -15.95
C ILE A 201 18.26 -3.92 -15.90
N GLY A 202 19.39 -3.89 -15.22
CA GLY A 202 20.21 -2.69 -15.05
C GLY A 202 19.59 -1.68 -14.11
N THR A 203 19.92 -0.39 -14.28
CA THR A 203 19.37 0.69 -13.46
C THR A 203 17.99 1.07 -13.95
N VAL A 204 17.03 1.05 -13.06
CA VAL A 204 15.65 1.56 -13.26
C VAL A 204 15.45 2.84 -12.47
N GLN A 205 14.63 3.74 -12.98
CA GLN A 205 14.34 5.01 -12.32
C GLN A 205 12.88 5.45 -12.47
N ALA A 206 12.40 6.19 -11.48
CA ALA A 206 11.09 6.82 -11.50
C ALA A 206 11.13 8.17 -10.79
N VAL A 207 10.15 9.03 -11.08
CA VAL A 207 9.99 10.31 -10.39
C VAL A 207 8.94 10.17 -9.30
N ASN A 208 9.29 10.55 -8.08
CA ASN A 208 8.32 10.63 -7.00
C ASN A 208 7.44 11.88 -7.17
N ASN A 209 6.18 11.67 -7.47
CA ASN A 209 5.17 12.73 -7.53
C ASN A 209 4.20 12.69 -6.33
N TYR A 210 4.54 11.95 -5.28
CA TYR A 210 3.75 11.79 -4.08
C TYR A 210 4.22 12.77 -3.00
N PRO A 211 3.34 13.65 -2.48
CA PRO A 211 3.76 14.72 -1.58
C PRO A 211 3.84 14.31 -0.09
N ARG A 212 3.43 13.09 0.27
CA ARG A 212 3.43 12.63 1.66
C ARG A 212 4.77 12.02 2.04
N THR A 213 5.17 12.23 3.28
CA THR A 213 6.39 11.69 3.88
C THR A 213 6.13 10.49 4.79
N GLY A 214 4.87 10.29 5.21
CA GLY A 214 4.47 9.19 6.08
C GLY A 214 3.68 8.11 5.34
N GLU A 215 3.82 6.88 5.81
CA GLU A 215 3.10 5.70 5.33
C GLU A 215 2.72 4.80 6.51
N HIS A 216 1.65 4.02 6.34
CA HIS A 216 1.20 3.07 7.34
C HIS A 216 2.15 1.88 7.46
N ARG A 217 2.27 1.36 8.69
CA ARG A 217 2.95 0.10 9.03
C ARG A 217 1.93 -0.92 9.50
N ALA A 218 2.26 -2.19 9.27
CA ALA A 218 1.39 -3.29 9.70
C ALA A 218 1.25 -3.36 11.23
N ASP A 219 2.34 -3.06 11.94
CA ASP A 219 2.36 -3.14 13.41
C ASP A 219 1.72 -1.90 14.01
N GLY A 220 0.69 -2.11 14.82
CA GLY A 220 -0.02 -1.09 15.58
C GLY A 220 0.46 -1.01 17.04
N LEU A 221 -0.37 -0.40 17.86
CA LEU A 221 -0.14 -0.33 19.31
C LEU A 221 -1.45 -0.57 20.05
N LEU A 222 -1.40 -1.40 21.07
CA LEU A 222 -2.49 -1.65 21.99
C LEU A 222 -2.05 -1.28 23.39
N VAL A 223 -2.83 -0.45 24.08
CA VAL A 223 -2.60 -0.06 25.46
C VAL A 223 -3.88 -0.31 26.26
N ALA A 224 -3.76 -1.04 27.36
CA ALA A 224 -4.85 -1.25 28.30
C ALA A 224 -4.47 -0.65 29.66
N ALA A 225 -5.41 0.02 30.33
CA ALA A 225 -5.20 0.62 31.64
C ALA A 225 -6.51 0.72 32.42
N GLY A 226 -6.44 0.72 33.73
CA GLY A 226 -7.57 0.93 34.62
C GLY A 226 -7.81 -0.21 35.60
N PRO A 227 -8.91 -0.16 36.36
CA PRO A 227 -9.25 -1.15 37.36
C PRO A 227 -9.31 -2.56 36.78
N GLY A 228 -8.68 -3.53 37.43
CA GLY A 228 -8.65 -4.93 37.03
C GLY A 228 -7.67 -5.25 35.87
N ILE A 229 -6.99 -4.28 35.31
CA ILE A 229 -5.90 -4.50 34.37
C ILE A 229 -4.59 -4.64 35.12
N ALA A 230 -3.88 -5.74 34.94
CA ALA A 230 -2.60 -5.97 35.63
C ALA A 230 -1.57 -4.90 35.20
N PRO A 231 -0.88 -4.24 36.15
CA PRO A 231 0.19 -3.32 35.84
C PRO A 231 1.43 -4.04 35.30
N GLY A 232 2.16 -3.41 34.41
CA GLY A 232 3.49 -3.88 34.00
C GLY A 232 3.58 -4.39 32.59
N GLY A 233 3.19 -3.82 31.59
CA GLY A 233 3.44 -4.06 30.16
C GLY A 233 3.89 -5.49 29.83
N ALA A 234 3.01 -6.28 29.31
CA ALA A 234 3.42 -7.52 28.68
C ALA A 234 3.78 -7.17 27.22
N ASP A 235 4.93 -7.66 26.75
CA ASP A 235 5.24 -7.71 25.32
C ASP A 235 4.32 -8.77 24.67
N LEU A 236 3.03 -8.40 24.56
CA LEU A 236 2.02 -9.25 23.95
C LEU A 236 1.92 -8.89 22.47
N GLU A 237 2.19 -9.84 21.62
CA GLU A 237 1.82 -9.75 20.22
C GLU A 237 0.35 -10.16 20.06
N VAL A 238 -0.49 -9.20 19.64
CA VAL A 238 -1.94 -9.35 19.54
C VAL A 238 -2.36 -9.11 18.09
N SER A 239 -3.12 -10.03 17.52
CA SER A 239 -3.72 -9.83 16.20
C SER A 239 -4.85 -8.80 16.29
N ILE A 240 -5.02 -8.01 15.23
CA ILE A 240 -6.19 -7.11 15.11
C ILE A 240 -7.52 -7.90 15.18
N LEU A 241 -7.51 -9.18 14.77
CA LEU A 241 -8.67 -10.07 14.87
C LEU A 241 -9.03 -10.42 16.32
N ASP A 242 -8.07 -10.34 17.27
CA ASP A 242 -8.29 -10.63 18.68
C ASP A 242 -8.99 -9.49 19.43
N VAL A 243 -9.02 -8.31 18.84
CA VAL A 243 -9.55 -7.10 19.48
C VAL A 243 -11.05 -7.21 19.74
N ALA A 244 -11.82 -7.56 18.72
CA ALA A 244 -13.28 -7.65 18.84
C ALA A 244 -13.73 -8.72 19.84
N PRO A 245 -13.24 -9.99 19.80
CA PRO A 245 -13.60 -10.99 20.81
C PRO A 245 -13.13 -10.61 22.21
N THR A 246 -11.99 -9.91 22.35
CA THR A 246 -11.52 -9.44 23.65
C THR A 246 -12.44 -8.38 24.26
N ILE A 247 -12.85 -7.39 23.47
CA ILE A 247 -13.78 -6.33 23.93
C ILE A 247 -15.14 -6.94 24.30
N THR A 248 -15.68 -7.81 23.46
CA THR A 248 -16.98 -8.43 23.72
C THR A 248 -16.96 -9.34 24.94
N ALA A 249 -15.86 -10.08 25.15
CA ALA A 249 -15.66 -10.87 26.37
C ALA A 249 -15.59 -10.00 27.63
N ALA A 250 -14.89 -8.85 27.56
CA ALA A 250 -14.86 -7.88 28.67
C ALA A 250 -16.24 -7.31 29.02
N LEU A 251 -17.14 -7.22 28.05
CA LEU A 251 -18.51 -6.76 28.20
C LEU A 251 -19.51 -7.89 28.55
N GLY A 252 -19.05 -9.15 28.64
CA GLY A 252 -19.93 -10.31 28.87
C GLY A 252 -20.81 -10.65 27.66
N ILE A 253 -20.44 -10.22 26.46
CA ILE A 253 -21.20 -10.42 25.22
C ILE A 253 -20.57 -11.55 24.41
N ALA A 254 -21.37 -12.53 23.98
CA ALA A 254 -20.90 -13.57 23.07
C ALA A 254 -20.72 -13.01 21.65
N LEU A 255 -19.59 -13.36 20.99
CA LEU A 255 -19.32 -13.03 19.59
C LEU A 255 -19.10 -14.34 18.78
N PRO A 256 -20.17 -15.02 18.35
CA PRO A 256 -20.03 -16.25 17.59
C PRO A 256 -19.41 -15.99 16.22
N GLY A 257 -18.56 -16.91 15.76
CA GLY A 257 -17.89 -16.83 14.46
C GLY A 257 -16.70 -15.86 14.41
N ALA A 258 -16.22 -15.35 15.54
CA ALA A 258 -14.98 -14.59 15.57
C ALA A 258 -13.77 -15.49 15.22
N GLU A 259 -12.92 -15.03 14.32
CA GLU A 259 -11.70 -15.74 13.91
C GLU A 259 -10.55 -15.54 14.93
N GLY A 260 -10.57 -14.42 15.66
CA GLY A 260 -9.58 -14.11 16.68
C GLY A 260 -9.86 -14.78 18.03
N ARG A 261 -8.87 -14.77 18.90
CA ARG A 261 -8.95 -15.27 20.29
C ARG A 261 -9.19 -14.14 21.29
N VAL A 262 -9.73 -14.50 22.45
CA VAL A 262 -9.83 -13.57 23.58
C VAL A 262 -8.47 -13.43 24.25
N VAL A 263 -7.94 -12.22 24.36
CA VAL A 263 -6.68 -11.89 25.05
C VAL A 263 -7.03 -11.60 26.52
N ARG A 264 -6.91 -12.63 27.37
CA ARG A 264 -7.36 -12.55 28.77
C ARG A 264 -6.59 -11.56 29.62
N GLU A 265 -5.34 -11.30 29.27
CA GLU A 265 -4.43 -10.34 29.92
C GLU A 265 -4.93 -8.88 29.79
N LEU A 266 -5.82 -8.63 28.83
CA LEU A 266 -6.41 -7.31 28.57
C LEU A 266 -7.83 -7.18 29.14
N ILE A 267 -8.35 -8.22 29.79
CA ILE A 267 -9.69 -8.20 30.38
C ILE A 267 -9.55 -7.95 31.89
N PRO A 268 -10.37 -7.03 32.46
CA PRO A 268 -10.40 -6.84 33.91
C PRO A 268 -10.67 -8.16 34.64
N THR A 269 -9.84 -8.49 35.62
CA THR A 269 -10.16 -9.58 36.53
C THR A 269 -11.33 -9.16 37.40
N ALA A 270 -12.34 -10.03 37.52
CA ALA A 270 -13.42 -9.82 38.46
C ALA A 270 -12.81 -9.78 39.87
N GLY A 271 -12.91 -8.63 40.53
CA GLY A 271 -12.51 -8.46 41.93
C GLY A 271 -13.52 -9.13 42.88
#